data_1fcf2b74e67bf497f59fb97dd674b733
#
_entry.id   1fcf2b74e67bf497f59fb97dd674b733
#
_cell.length_a   1.000
_cell.length_b   1.000
_cell.length_c   1.000
_cell.angle_alpha   90.00
_cell.angle_beta   90.00
_cell.angle_gamma   90.00
#
_symmetry.space_group_name_H-M   'P 1'
#
loop_
_entity.id
_entity.type
_entity.pdbx_description
1 polymer ?
#
loop_
_entity_poly.entity_id
_entity_poly.type
_entity_poly.pdbx_seq_one_letter_code
_entity_poly.pdbx_strand_id
1 'polypeptide(L)'
;PAHLIFIFATTEPEKMLGTIRSRTHNYPFRLLAPQAMRSLLERIVADEGVTVDENVYPLVIRAGGGSPRDTLSILDQLLAGAGPDGLTYELALPLLGVTDLTLLDAAVDAIASGDGSAMFRTIDEVIESGHEPRRFALDLLDRMRDLLLIRTVPDAFGQGLVDAPTDRSEILKHQAELFTPAHLSALATEVNDRLPDLALSLIH
;
A
#
# COMPACT_ATOMS: atom_id res chain seq x y z
N PRO A 1 -19.55 -37.84 15.03
CA PRO A 1 -20.11 -38.68 13.97
C PRO A 1 -19.24 -38.60 12.71
N ALA A 2 -18.99 -39.75 12.05
CA ALA A 2 -18.07 -39.85 10.89
C ALA A 2 -18.50 -39.04 9.66
N HIS A 3 -19.69 -38.42 9.66
CA HIS A 3 -20.27 -37.63 8.61
C HIS A 3 -20.21 -36.10 8.85
N LEU A 4 -19.57 -35.66 9.95
CA LEU A 4 -19.44 -34.24 10.30
C LEU A 4 -17.99 -33.80 10.11
N ILE A 5 -17.82 -32.69 9.38
CA ILE A 5 -16.56 -31.97 9.23
C ILE A 5 -16.77 -30.57 9.81
N PHE A 6 -15.86 -30.17 10.71
CA PHE A 6 -15.84 -28.81 11.24
C PHE A 6 -14.74 -28.01 10.55
N ILE A 7 -15.12 -26.88 10.00
CA ILE A 7 -14.18 -25.92 9.40
C ILE A 7 -14.25 -24.63 10.23
N PHE A 8 -13.10 -24.25 10.79
CA PHE A 8 -12.94 -23.02 11.56
C PHE A 8 -12.13 -22.04 10.73
N ALA A 9 -12.60 -20.79 10.62
CA ALA A 9 -11.87 -19.71 9.97
C ALA A 9 -11.67 -18.58 11.00
N THR A 10 -10.44 -18.13 11.14
CA THR A 10 -10.08 -17.04 12.06
C THR A 10 -8.87 -16.28 11.55
N THR A 11 -8.82 -14.98 11.82
CA THR A 11 -7.65 -14.14 11.63
C THR A 11 -6.70 -14.19 12.83
N GLU A 12 -7.12 -14.82 13.96
CA GLU A 12 -6.38 -14.87 15.22
C GLU A 12 -6.23 -16.33 15.70
N PRO A 13 -5.45 -17.16 15.01
CA PRO A 13 -5.30 -18.58 15.34
C PRO A 13 -4.74 -18.82 16.74
N GLU A 14 -4.00 -17.87 17.30
CA GLU A 14 -3.46 -17.93 18.67
C GLU A 14 -4.55 -17.83 19.75
N LYS A 15 -5.69 -17.19 19.45
CA LYS A 15 -6.83 -17.10 20.37
C LYS A 15 -7.70 -18.38 20.39
N MET A 16 -7.47 -19.31 19.48
CA MET A 16 -8.19 -20.58 19.47
C MET A 16 -7.76 -21.47 20.64
N LEU A 17 -8.76 -22.14 21.22
CA LEU A 17 -8.50 -23.12 22.30
C LEU A 17 -7.51 -24.18 21.82
N GLY A 18 -6.51 -24.47 22.67
CA GLY A 18 -5.48 -25.46 22.37
C GLY A 18 -6.05 -26.85 22.09
N THR A 19 -7.18 -27.21 22.74
CA THR A 19 -7.91 -28.47 22.53
C THR A 19 -8.53 -28.61 21.12
N ILE A 20 -8.88 -27.50 20.46
CA ILE A 20 -9.37 -27.50 19.10
C ILE A 20 -8.16 -27.53 18.15
N ARG A 21 -7.17 -26.66 18.40
CA ARG A 21 -5.97 -26.54 17.55
C ARG A 21 -5.17 -27.84 17.46
N SER A 22 -5.09 -28.64 18.54
CA SER A 22 -4.39 -29.92 18.54
C SER A 22 -5.11 -31.05 17.80
N ARG A 23 -6.39 -30.86 17.44
CA ARG A 23 -7.23 -31.86 16.75
C ARG A 23 -7.66 -31.43 15.34
N THR A 24 -7.13 -30.31 14.83
CA THR A 24 -7.43 -29.76 13.52
C THR A 24 -6.16 -29.58 12.71
N HIS A 25 -6.28 -29.67 11.40
CA HIS A 25 -5.23 -29.24 10.49
C HIS A 25 -5.30 -27.72 10.34
N ASN A 26 -4.15 -27.05 10.45
CA ASN A 26 -4.05 -25.60 10.27
C ASN A 26 -3.53 -25.31 8.85
N TYR A 27 -4.27 -24.49 8.11
CA TYR A 27 -3.93 -24.03 6.77
C TYR A 27 -3.78 -22.51 6.80
N PRO A 28 -2.55 -21.96 6.89
CA PRO A 28 -2.35 -20.53 6.90
C PRO A 28 -2.54 -19.95 5.50
N PHE A 29 -3.45 -18.99 5.37
CA PHE A 29 -3.62 -18.15 4.21
C PHE A 29 -2.86 -16.84 4.43
N ARG A 30 -1.84 -16.61 3.63
CA ARG A 30 -1.00 -15.41 3.71
C ARG A 30 -1.51 -14.35 2.75
N LEU A 31 -1.15 -13.10 3.02
CA LEU A 31 -1.30 -12.00 2.07
C LEU A 31 -0.55 -12.34 0.77
N LEU A 32 -1.08 -11.88 -0.36
CA LEU A 32 -0.41 -12.05 -1.65
C LEU A 32 0.71 -11.03 -1.82
N ALA A 33 1.82 -11.50 -2.38
CA ALA A 33 2.87 -10.61 -2.85
C ALA A 33 2.35 -9.75 -4.03
N PRO A 34 2.91 -8.54 -4.23
CA PRO A 34 2.46 -7.61 -5.29
C PRO A 34 2.36 -8.25 -6.67
N GLN A 35 3.35 -9.03 -7.09
CA GLN A 35 3.34 -9.70 -8.39
C GLN A 35 2.21 -10.73 -8.55
N ALA A 36 1.95 -11.53 -7.51
CA ALA A 36 0.85 -12.50 -7.53
C ALA A 36 -0.51 -11.79 -7.55
N MET A 37 -0.63 -10.68 -6.82
CA MET A 37 -1.82 -9.83 -6.83
C MET A 37 -2.04 -9.22 -8.21
N ARG A 38 -0.98 -8.68 -8.84
CA ARG A 38 -1.05 -8.11 -10.19
C ARG A 38 -1.59 -9.14 -11.19
N SER A 39 -1.04 -10.36 -11.21
CA SER A 39 -1.53 -11.43 -12.10
C SER A 39 -2.99 -11.81 -11.85
N LEU A 40 -3.47 -11.70 -10.61
CA LEU A 40 -4.87 -11.89 -10.27
C LEU A 40 -5.74 -10.78 -10.89
N LEU A 41 -5.34 -9.51 -10.71
CA LEU A 41 -6.08 -8.36 -11.22
C LEU A 41 -6.15 -8.37 -12.75
N GLU A 42 -5.03 -8.59 -13.43
CA GLU A 42 -4.95 -8.67 -14.90
C GLU A 42 -5.91 -9.70 -15.46
N ARG A 43 -6.00 -10.88 -14.83
CA ARG A 43 -6.94 -11.93 -15.23
C ARG A 43 -8.39 -11.48 -15.06
N ILE A 44 -8.74 -10.88 -13.92
CA ILE A 44 -10.11 -10.41 -13.66
C ILE A 44 -10.48 -9.28 -14.63
N VAL A 45 -9.60 -8.32 -14.86
CA VAL A 45 -9.81 -7.23 -15.82
C VAL A 45 -10.03 -7.76 -17.23
N ALA A 46 -9.27 -8.78 -17.64
CA ALA A 46 -9.45 -9.44 -18.93
C ALA A 46 -10.81 -10.16 -19.03
N ASP A 47 -11.24 -10.83 -17.96
CA ASP A 47 -12.54 -11.52 -17.90
C ASP A 47 -13.72 -10.52 -17.93
N GLU A 48 -13.56 -9.34 -17.31
CA GLU A 48 -14.55 -8.24 -17.35
C GLU A 48 -14.55 -7.49 -18.69
N GLY A 49 -13.51 -7.64 -19.51
CA GLY A 49 -13.40 -7.00 -20.82
C GLY A 49 -13.22 -5.47 -20.75
N VAL A 50 -12.70 -4.94 -19.67
CA VAL A 50 -12.45 -3.51 -19.46
C VAL A 50 -10.98 -3.20 -19.73
N THR A 51 -10.70 -2.04 -20.34
CA THR A 51 -9.33 -1.54 -20.47
C THR A 51 -8.93 -0.84 -19.18
N VAL A 52 -7.75 -1.18 -18.65
CA VAL A 52 -7.19 -0.56 -17.44
C VAL A 52 -5.76 -0.14 -17.73
N ASP A 53 -5.42 1.12 -17.40
CA ASP A 53 -4.06 1.64 -17.52
C ASP A 53 -3.11 0.85 -16.59
N GLU A 54 -1.95 0.49 -17.14
CA GLU A 54 -0.91 -0.26 -16.42
C GLU A 54 -0.50 0.36 -15.07
N ASN A 55 -0.53 1.68 -14.98
CA ASN A 55 -0.18 2.43 -13.78
C ASN A 55 -1.26 2.39 -12.69
N VAL A 56 -2.46 1.91 -12.99
CA VAL A 56 -3.54 1.71 -12.01
C VAL A 56 -3.27 0.50 -11.12
N TYR A 57 -2.69 -0.57 -11.67
CA TYR A 57 -2.45 -1.80 -10.91
C TYR A 57 -1.62 -1.58 -9.63
N PRO A 58 -0.48 -0.87 -9.66
CA PRO A 58 0.28 -0.58 -8.44
C PRO A 58 -0.53 0.17 -7.38
N LEU A 59 -1.40 1.09 -7.79
CA LEU A 59 -2.25 1.85 -6.88
C LEU A 59 -3.25 0.94 -6.15
N VAL A 60 -3.93 0.08 -6.92
CA VAL A 60 -4.94 -0.87 -6.39
C VAL A 60 -4.29 -1.91 -5.47
N ILE A 61 -3.13 -2.45 -5.86
CA ILE A 61 -2.36 -3.42 -5.09
C ILE A 61 -1.95 -2.82 -3.73
N ARG A 62 -1.43 -1.60 -3.75
CA ARG A 62 -1.04 -0.89 -2.53
C ARG A 62 -2.25 -0.63 -1.63
N ALA A 63 -3.35 -0.13 -2.18
CA ALA A 63 -4.57 0.17 -1.43
C ALA A 63 -5.18 -1.09 -0.78
N GLY A 64 -5.07 -2.25 -1.43
CA GLY A 64 -5.59 -3.54 -0.94
C GLY A 64 -4.70 -4.23 0.09
N GLY A 65 -3.47 -3.74 0.34
CA GLY A 65 -2.58 -4.21 1.41
C GLY A 65 -2.25 -5.71 1.36
N GLY A 66 -2.30 -6.33 0.17
CA GLY A 66 -2.02 -7.77 -0.03
C GLY A 66 -3.23 -8.69 0.24
N SER A 67 -4.39 -8.15 0.63
CA SER A 67 -5.65 -8.88 0.76
C SER A 67 -6.33 -9.00 -0.61
N PRO A 68 -6.51 -10.19 -1.18
CA PRO A 68 -7.20 -10.35 -2.45
C PRO A 68 -8.63 -9.81 -2.42
N ARG A 69 -9.33 -10.04 -1.33
CA ARG A 69 -10.71 -9.58 -1.14
C ARG A 69 -10.80 -8.05 -1.21
N ASP A 70 -9.97 -7.36 -0.44
CA ASP A 70 -10.02 -5.91 -0.34
C ASP A 70 -9.53 -5.28 -1.65
N THR A 71 -8.47 -5.83 -2.24
CA THR A 71 -7.95 -5.41 -3.55
C THR A 71 -8.98 -5.54 -4.65
N LEU A 72 -9.71 -6.66 -4.71
CA LEU A 72 -10.77 -6.86 -5.70
C LEU A 72 -11.98 -5.96 -5.44
N SER A 73 -12.35 -5.71 -4.20
CA SER A 73 -13.41 -4.75 -3.86
C SER A 73 -13.08 -3.34 -4.31
N ILE A 74 -11.82 -2.93 -4.15
CA ILE A 74 -11.32 -1.64 -4.63
C ILE A 74 -11.34 -1.59 -6.16
N LEU A 75 -10.85 -2.64 -6.83
CA LEU A 75 -10.89 -2.71 -8.29
C LEU A 75 -12.33 -2.60 -8.81
N ASP A 76 -13.27 -3.32 -8.23
CA ASP A 76 -14.69 -3.30 -8.61
C ASP A 76 -15.27 -1.87 -8.52
N GLN A 77 -15.00 -1.16 -7.43
CA GLN A 77 -15.41 0.25 -7.27
C GLN A 77 -14.81 1.16 -8.34
N LEU A 78 -13.55 0.96 -8.70
CA LEU A 78 -12.88 1.74 -9.75
C LEU A 78 -13.45 1.44 -11.13
N LEU A 79 -13.70 0.15 -11.44
CA LEU A 79 -14.30 -0.27 -12.71
C LEU A 79 -15.71 0.28 -12.88
N ALA A 80 -16.49 0.38 -11.79
CA ALA A 80 -17.80 1.02 -11.83
C ALA A 80 -17.75 2.53 -12.19
N GLY A 81 -16.62 3.18 -11.95
CA GLY A 81 -16.35 4.57 -12.32
C GLY A 81 -15.61 4.74 -13.66
N ALA A 82 -15.30 3.65 -14.35
CA ALA A 82 -14.56 3.69 -15.61
C ALA A 82 -15.34 4.42 -16.71
N GLY A 83 -14.61 5.20 -17.50
CA GLY A 83 -15.18 5.94 -18.64
C GLY A 83 -15.20 5.12 -19.93
N PRO A 84 -15.58 5.76 -21.06
CA PRO A 84 -15.59 5.10 -22.38
C PRO A 84 -14.21 4.56 -22.81
N ASP A 85 -13.14 5.20 -22.34
CA ASP A 85 -11.75 4.83 -22.62
C ASP A 85 -11.20 3.80 -21.61
N GLY A 86 -12.04 3.30 -20.70
CA GLY A 86 -11.67 2.40 -19.62
C GLY A 86 -11.30 3.12 -18.33
N LEU A 87 -10.55 2.46 -17.47
CA LEU A 87 -10.06 2.98 -16.20
C LEU A 87 -8.66 3.56 -16.40
N THR A 88 -8.58 4.90 -16.45
CA THR A 88 -7.32 5.62 -16.58
C THR A 88 -6.70 5.92 -15.20
N TYR A 89 -5.40 6.23 -15.19
CA TYR A 89 -4.67 6.60 -13.98
C TYR A 89 -5.28 7.84 -13.30
N GLU A 90 -5.64 8.86 -14.09
CA GLU A 90 -6.24 10.12 -13.61
C GLU A 90 -7.61 9.91 -12.96
N LEU A 91 -8.39 8.93 -13.45
CA LEU A 91 -9.68 8.56 -12.85
C LEU A 91 -9.50 7.76 -11.55
N ALA A 92 -8.46 6.92 -11.49
CA ALA A 92 -8.23 6.06 -10.34
C ALA A 92 -7.74 6.83 -9.11
N LEU A 93 -6.88 7.84 -9.28
CA LEU A 93 -6.28 8.60 -8.18
C LEU A 93 -7.30 9.18 -7.19
N PRO A 94 -8.28 10.01 -7.62
CA PRO A 94 -9.24 10.62 -6.70
C PRO A 94 -10.19 9.60 -6.08
N LEU A 95 -10.53 8.53 -6.82
CA LEU A 95 -11.42 7.47 -6.32
C LEU A 95 -10.77 6.63 -5.21
N LEU A 96 -9.46 6.46 -5.26
CA LEU A 96 -8.70 5.73 -4.24
C LEU A 96 -8.42 6.56 -2.99
N GLY A 97 -8.63 7.88 -3.04
CA GLY A 97 -8.19 8.78 -1.98
C GLY A 97 -6.69 8.67 -1.69
N VAL A 98 -5.91 8.24 -2.71
CA VAL A 98 -4.46 8.12 -2.60
C VAL A 98 -3.90 9.53 -2.47
N THR A 99 -3.00 9.70 -1.52
CA THR A 99 -2.25 10.95 -1.40
C THR A 99 -1.54 11.26 -2.73
N ASP A 100 -1.62 12.49 -3.16
CA ASP A 100 -0.89 12.93 -4.34
C ASP A 100 0.59 12.55 -4.20
N LEU A 101 1.10 11.82 -5.18
CA LEU A 101 2.49 11.34 -5.18
C LEU A 101 3.49 12.50 -5.11
N THR A 102 3.11 13.68 -5.59
CA THR A 102 3.95 14.89 -5.50
C THR A 102 4.12 15.37 -4.07
N LEU A 103 3.07 15.25 -3.24
CA LEU A 103 3.15 15.56 -1.80
C LEU A 103 4.04 14.56 -1.05
N LEU A 104 3.96 13.27 -1.42
CA LEU A 104 4.87 12.27 -0.86
C LEU A 104 6.32 12.52 -1.27
N ASP A 105 6.57 12.91 -2.52
CA ASP A 105 7.90 13.26 -2.99
C ASP A 105 8.45 14.48 -2.25
N ALA A 106 7.65 15.54 -2.12
CA ALA A 106 8.04 16.75 -1.40
C ALA A 106 8.37 16.45 0.08
N ALA A 107 7.60 15.57 0.72
CA ALA A 107 7.89 15.15 2.10
C ALA A 107 9.21 14.37 2.21
N VAL A 108 9.46 13.43 1.29
CA VAL A 108 10.73 12.67 1.24
C VAL A 108 11.92 13.58 1.03
N ASP A 109 11.81 14.54 0.10
CA ASP A 109 12.88 15.50 -0.21
C ASP A 109 13.13 16.45 0.97
N ALA A 110 12.07 16.91 1.66
CA ALA A 110 12.18 17.72 2.87
C ALA A 110 12.89 16.94 4.00
N ILE A 111 12.57 15.67 4.21
CA ILE A 111 13.22 14.80 5.19
C ILE A 111 14.71 14.60 4.82
N ALA A 112 14.99 14.31 3.54
CA ALA A 112 16.35 14.08 3.07
C ALA A 112 17.27 15.29 3.26
N SER A 113 16.71 16.49 3.01
CA SER A 113 17.43 17.77 3.17
C SER A 113 17.45 18.30 4.59
N GLY A 114 16.64 17.73 5.51
CA GLY A 114 16.46 18.26 6.87
C GLY A 114 15.71 19.60 6.91
N ASP A 115 14.95 19.93 5.86
CA ASP A 115 14.17 21.15 5.76
C ASP A 115 12.81 21.02 6.46
N GLY A 116 12.79 21.32 7.76
CA GLY A 116 11.57 21.32 8.56
C GLY A 116 10.51 22.30 8.04
N SER A 117 10.90 23.43 7.46
CA SER A 117 9.96 24.41 6.90
C SER A 117 9.26 23.86 5.64
N ALA A 118 9.98 23.14 4.79
CA ALA A 118 9.41 22.47 3.64
C ALA A 118 8.43 21.36 4.09
N MET A 119 8.79 20.59 5.11
CA MET A 119 7.93 19.55 5.66
C MET A 119 6.62 20.12 6.20
N PHE A 120 6.65 21.23 6.96
CA PHE A 120 5.43 21.88 7.45
C PHE A 120 4.54 22.37 6.30
N ARG A 121 5.11 22.99 5.25
CA ARG A 121 4.34 23.39 4.07
C ARG A 121 3.67 22.21 3.39
N THR A 122 4.37 21.09 3.24
CA THR A 122 3.80 19.87 2.65
C THR A 122 2.62 19.34 3.49
N ILE A 123 2.73 19.37 4.83
CA ILE A 123 1.63 18.97 5.72
C ILE A 123 0.42 19.90 5.56
N ASP A 124 0.65 21.21 5.48
CA ASP A 124 -0.41 22.20 5.26
C ASP A 124 -1.13 21.93 3.92
N GLU A 125 -0.38 21.66 2.84
CA GLU A 125 -0.93 21.31 1.53
C GLU A 125 -1.75 20.00 1.57
N VAL A 126 -1.31 18.99 2.32
CA VAL A 126 -2.08 17.74 2.56
C VAL A 126 -3.43 18.05 3.18
N ILE A 127 -3.46 18.91 4.20
CA ILE A 127 -4.69 19.29 4.93
C ILE A 127 -5.60 20.14 4.03
N GLU A 128 -5.05 21.15 3.36
CA GLU A 128 -5.80 22.05 2.46
C GLU A 128 -6.39 21.31 1.26
N SER A 129 -5.71 20.27 0.75
CA SER A 129 -6.20 19.40 -0.33
C SER A 129 -7.26 18.40 0.13
N GLY A 130 -7.60 18.40 1.43
CA GLY A 130 -8.63 17.51 1.98
C GLY A 130 -8.16 16.06 2.19
N HIS A 131 -6.87 15.81 2.12
CA HIS A 131 -6.32 14.49 2.44
C HIS A 131 -6.30 14.25 3.95
N GLU A 132 -6.58 13.01 4.36
CA GLU A 132 -6.49 12.64 5.76
C GLU A 132 -5.02 12.52 6.21
N PRO A 133 -4.57 13.27 7.25
CA PRO A 133 -3.17 13.22 7.70
C PRO A 133 -2.69 11.82 8.10
N ARG A 134 -3.60 11.01 8.66
CA ARG A 134 -3.27 9.62 9.02
C ARG A 134 -3.01 8.77 7.77
N ARG A 135 -3.79 8.97 6.71
CA ARG A 135 -3.57 8.28 5.43
C ARG A 135 -2.24 8.70 4.82
N PHE A 136 -1.94 10.00 4.80
CA PHE A 136 -0.65 10.50 4.35
C PHE A 136 0.53 9.86 5.11
N ALA A 137 0.44 9.75 6.44
CA ALA A 137 1.48 9.11 7.24
C ALA A 137 1.67 7.63 6.92
N LEU A 138 0.59 6.89 6.61
CA LEU A 138 0.66 5.50 6.15
C LEU A 138 1.32 5.41 4.77
N ASP A 139 0.93 6.27 3.84
CA ASP A 139 1.52 6.32 2.49
C ASP A 139 3.02 6.70 2.55
N LEU A 140 3.40 7.58 3.48
CA LEU A 140 4.80 7.92 3.75
C LEU A 140 5.58 6.74 4.33
N LEU A 141 4.97 5.99 5.26
CA LEU A 141 5.58 4.77 5.82
C LEU A 141 5.83 3.72 4.73
N ASP A 142 4.84 3.48 3.86
CA ASP A 142 4.98 2.59 2.72
C ASP A 142 6.10 3.07 1.77
N ARG A 143 6.20 4.38 1.54
CA ARG A 143 7.29 4.97 0.75
C ARG A 143 8.65 4.68 1.39
N MET A 144 8.82 4.88 2.71
CA MET A 144 10.08 4.58 3.41
C MET A 144 10.46 3.10 3.27
N ARG A 145 9.48 2.19 3.35
CA ARG A 145 9.69 0.76 3.12
C ARG A 145 10.17 0.48 1.69
N ASP A 146 9.51 1.06 0.68
CA ASP A 146 9.88 0.87 -0.72
C ASP A 146 11.31 1.38 -0.98
N LEU A 147 11.66 2.56 -0.46
CA LEU A 147 13.02 3.11 -0.57
C LEU A 147 14.06 2.21 0.12
N LEU A 148 13.72 1.63 1.28
CA LEU A 148 14.60 0.68 1.97
C LEU A 148 14.82 -0.58 1.14
N LEU A 149 13.78 -1.13 0.52
CA LEU A 149 13.89 -2.29 -0.38
C LEU A 149 14.75 -1.97 -1.60
N ILE A 150 14.52 -0.83 -2.26
CA ILE A 150 15.32 -0.39 -3.41
C ILE A 150 16.80 -0.23 -3.02
N ARG A 151 17.07 0.27 -1.82
CA ARG A 151 18.42 0.54 -1.33
C ARG A 151 19.18 -0.74 -0.93
N THR A 152 18.46 -1.77 -0.49
CA THR A 152 19.06 -2.98 0.10
C THR A 152 19.00 -4.21 -0.79
N VAL A 153 18.02 -4.28 -1.69
CA VAL A 153 17.81 -5.44 -2.55
C VAL A 153 18.18 -5.11 -4.00
N PRO A 154 19.19 -5.76 -4.58
CA PRO A 154 19.49 -5.63 -6.00
C PRO A 154 18.25 -5.99 -6.83
N ASP A 155 17.89 -5.12 -7.77
CA ASP A 155 16.74 -5.31 -8.68
C ASP A 155 15.39 -5.54 -7.96
N ALA A 156 15.10 -4.73 -6.94
CA ALA A 156 13.86 -4.83 -6.16
C ALA A 156 12.60 -4.74 -7.05
N PHE A 157 12.64 -3.95 -8.13
CA PHE A 157 11.55 -3.83 -9.11
C PHE A 157 11.39 -5.11 -9.93
N GLY A 158 12.48 -5.64 -10.52
CA GLY A 158 12.45 -6.87 -11.32
C GLY A 158 12.04 -8.10 -10.50
N GLN A 159 12.31 -8.09 -9.19
CA GLN A 159 11.86 -9.14 -8.28
C GLN A 159 10.41 -8.96 -7.79
N GLY A 160 9.72 -7.88 -8.21
CA GLY A 160 8.34 -7.60 -7.79
C GLY A 160 8.19 -7.31 -6.30
N LEU A 161 9.24 -6.86 -5.63
CA LEU A 161 9.21 -6.46 -4.22
C LEU A 161 8.70 -5.04 -4.04
N VAL A 162 8.93 -4.19 -5.05
CA VAL A 162 8.39 -2.84 -5.18
C VAL A 162 7.64 -2.77 -6.48
N ASP A 163 6.37 -2.38 -6.41
CA ASP A 163 5.53 -2.13 -7.58
C ASP A 163 5.16 -0.64 -7.61
N ALA A 164 5.51 0.02 -8.70
CA ALA A 164 5.28 1.44 -8.90
C ALA A 164 4.99 1.72 -10.38
N PRO A 165 4.27 2.81 -10.70
CA PRO A 165 4.12 3.28 -12.07
C PRO A 165 5.48 3.45 -12.74
N THR A 166 5.54 3.17 -14.04
CA THR A 166 6.82 3.09 -14.79
C THR A 166 7.62 4.41 -14.73
N ASP A 167 6.93 5.54 -14.79
CA ASP A 167 7.50 6.89 -14.68
C ASP A 167 8.05 7.22 -13.30
N ARG A 168 7.64 6.45 -12.27
CA ARG A 168 8.03 6.68 -10.87
C ARG A 168 9.30 5.95 -10.44
N SER A 169 9.71 4.91 -11.17
CA SER A 169 10.83 4.06 -10.78
C SER A 169 12.15 4.84 -10.64
N GLU A 170 12.42 5.77 -11.53
CA GLU A 170 13.65 6.59 -11.47
C GLU A 170 13.63 7.59 -10.31
N ILE A 171 12.47 8.17 -10.01
CA ILE A 171 12.30 9.06 -8.84
C ILE A 171 12.55 8.28 -7.55
N LEU A 172 11.96 7.09 -7.42
CA LEU A 172 12.15 6.24 -6.26
C LEU A 172 13.61 5.80 -6.08
N LYS A 173 14.32 5.45 -7.16
CA LYS A 173 15.75 5.13 -7.12
C LYS A 173 16.56 6.33 -6.62
N HIS A 174 16.31 7.50 -7.19
CA HIS A 174 16.98 8.73 -6.77
C HIS A 174 16.73 9.03 -5.28
N GLN A 175 15.47 8.98 -4.84
CA GLN A 175 15.12 9.17 -3.43
C GLN A 175 15.80 8.16 -2.51
N ALA A 176 15.89 6.88 -2.93
CA ALA A 176 16.56 5.86 -2.13
C ALA A 176 18.05 6.16 -1.93
N GLU A 177 18.72 6.82 -2.88
CA GLU A 177 20.12 7.21 -2.78
C GLU A 177 20.39 8.32 -1.75
N LEU A 178 19.38 9.14 -1.44
CA LEU A 178 19.48 10.23 -0.46
C LEU A 178 19.60 9.72 0.99
N PHE A 179 19.31 8.45 1.24
CA PHE A 179 19.29 7.88 2.58
C PHE A 179 20.21 6.69 2.74
N THR A 180 20.65 6.45 3.97
CA THR A 180 21.20 5.16 4.36
C THR A 180 20.09 4.18 4.77
N PRO A 181 20.28 2.85 4.64
CA PRO A 181 19.30 1.87 5.12
C PRO A 181 18.94 2.04 6.59
N ALA A 182 19.92 2.37 7.43
CA ALA A 182 19.71 2.60 8.85
C ALA A 182 18.81 3.83 9.11
N HIS A 183 18.99 4.92 8.33
CA HIS A 183 18.16 6.11 8.43
C HIS A 183 16.71 5.82 8.00
N LEU A 184 16.50 5.13 6.87
CA LEU A 184 15.17 4.73 6.43
C LEU A 184 14.45 3.85 7.45
N SER A 185 15.16 2.89 8.04
CA SER A 185 14.60 2.03 9.09
C SER A 185 14.21 2.82 10.34
N ALA A 186 15.02 3.77 10.77
CA ALA A 186 14.74 4.62 11.93
C ALA A 186 13.53 5.53 11.68
N LEU A 187 13.45 6.16 10.49
CA LEU A 187 12.31 6.99 10.08
C LEU A 187 11.02 6.18 10.03
N ALA A 188 11.05 5.00 9.41
CA ALA A 188 9.89 4.11 9.34
C ALA A 188 9.40 3.70 10.74
N THR A 189 10.30 3.42 11.66
CA THR A 189 9.96 3.10 13.06
C THR A 189 9.31 4.30 13.75
N GLU A 190 9.90 5.50 13.63
CA GLU A 190 9.35 6.71 14.25
C GLU A 190 7.97 7.06 13.72
N VAL A 191 7.74 6.99 12.40
CA VAL A 191 6.42 7.22 11.80
C VAL A 191 5.41 6.19 12.30
N ASN A 192 5.77 4.91 12.30
CA ASN A 192 4.90 3.83 12.77
C ASN A 192 4.49 4.01 14.23
N ASP A 193 5.44 4.36 15.09
CA ASP A 193 5.20 4.53 16.54
C ASP A 193 4.29 5.73 16.85
N ARG A 194 4.27 6.75 15.96
CA ARG A 194 3.42 7.95 16.12
C ARG A 194 2.05 7.84 15.44
N LEU A 195 1.82 6.83 14.60
CA LEU A 195 0.53 6.63 13.92
C LEU A 195 -0.67 6.55 14.88
N PRO A 196 -0.60 5.91 16.05
CA PRO A 196 -1.71 5.89 17.02
C PRO A 196 -2.07 7.28 17.54
N ASP A 197 -1.08 8.18 17.73
CA ASP A 197 -1.28 9.53 18.26
C ASP A 197 -2.06 10.41 17.28
N LEU A 198 -1.90 10.18 15.96
CA LEU A 198 -2.67 10.90 14.93
C LEU A 198 -4.16 10.57 14.97
N ALA A 199 -4.54 9.38 15.41
CA ALA A 199 -5.93 8.99 15.57
C ALA A 199 -6.61 9.67 16.75
N LEU A 200 -5.85 10.03 17.80
CA LEU A 200 -6.34 10.68 19.00
C LEU A 200 -6.49 12.20 18.85
N SER A 201 -5.66 12.84 18.02
CA SER A 201 -5.70 14.29 17.82
C SER A 201 -6.89 14.78 16.98
N LEU A 202 -7.56 13.90 16.26
CA LEU A 202 -8.75 14.21 15.45
C LEU A 202 -10.08 14.15 16.26
N ILE A 203 -10.01 13.78 17.54
CA ILE A 203 -11.20 13.65 18.43
C ILE A 203 -11.34 14.90 19.34
N HIS A 204 -10.44 15.85 19.28
CA HIS A 204 -10.47 17.13 19.96
C HIS A 204 -10.49 18.27 18.96
#